data_3bfd1734c2e9bccadcf6770e67626cde
#
_entry.id   3bfd1734c2e9bccadcf6770e67626cde
#
_cell.length_a   1.000
_cell.length_b   1.000
_cell.length_c   1.000
_cell.angle_alpha   90.00
_cell.angle_beta   90.00
_cell.angle_gamma   90.00
#
_symmetry.space_group_name_H-M   'P 1'
#
loop_
_entity.id
_entity.type
_entity.pdbx_description
1 polymer ?
#
loop_
_entity_poly.entity_id
_entity_poly.type
_entity_poly.pdbx_seq_one_letter_code
_entity_poly.pdbx_strand_id
1 'polypeptide(L)'
;MMFYDTSHTRRSHGVSMFSIRAIPAFNDNYIWCLSHDDSGRALIVDPGQAGPVLQYLKDQQLTADTILVTHHHPDHTGGVGELEQAFPDVRITGPANSPFKGVNHVVHPGDEVVWQGLTFNVMAVPGHTLDHIAYFTDNLISGRPLLFAGDTLFACGCGRLFEGSAEQMHRSLATLRELPEETAVYCAHEYTLANLRFARSWLPDDEGLREFEQRCQQMREQDLPTIPTTLAEEKALNPFLRWDDPAVMAVARRYGAEHGLPVASDADIFAAIRHGKDNF
;
A
#
# COMPACT_ATOMS: atom_id res chain seq x y z
N MET A 1 -22.38 10.71 1.14
CA MET A 1 -21.06 10.10 1.13
C MET A 1 -20.48 10.33 2.52
N MET A 2 -20.40 9.31 3.36
CA MET A 2 -19.92 9.44 4.74
C MET A 2 -18.42 9.21 4.76
N PHE A 3 -17.68 10.19 5.27
CA PHE A 3 -16.26 10.03 5.57
C PHE A 3 -16.16 9.31 6.92
N TYR A 4 -15.50 8.16 6.94
CA TYR A 4 -15.38 7.35 8.14
C TYR A 4 -14.28 7.93 9.05
N ASP A 5 -14.72 8.39 10.24
CA ASP A 5 -13.83 8.81 11.31
C ASP A 5 -13.50 7.63 12.21
N THR A 6 -12.25 7.17 12.16
CA THR A 6 -11.77 6.06 13.01
C THR A 6 -11.09 6.50 14.30
N SER A 7 -11.14 7.80 14.65
CA SER A 7 -10.52 8.26 15.90
C SER A 7 -11.25 9.45 16.52
N HIS A 8 -12.27 9.20 17.34
CA HIS A 8 -12.70 10.09 18.41
C HIS A 8 -12.20 9.53 19.73
N THR A 9 -10.98 9.82 20.12
CA THR A 9 -10.53 9.70 21.50
C THR A 9 -10.15 11.07 22.05
N ARG A 10 -10.77 11.41 23.18
CA ARG A 10 -10.58 12.65 23.94
C ARG A 10 -9.10 12.86 24.31
N ARG A 11 -8.64 14.11 24.21
CA ARG A 11 -7.31 14.59 24.59
C ARG A 11 -6.91 14.10 25.97
N SER A 12 -5.92 13.21 26.01
CA SER A 12 -5.07 12.97 27.17
C SER A 12 -3.62 12.99 26.68
N HIS A 13 -2.73 13.59 27.44
CA HIS A 13 -1.34 13.92 27.17
C HIS A 13 -0.61 12.89 26.30
N GLY A 14 -0.24 13.26 25.05
CA GLY A 14 0.50 12.44 24.10
C GLY A 14 -0.21 12.19 22.76
N VAL A 15 -1.10 13.08 22.30
CA VAL A 15 -1.82 12.92 21.03
C VAL A 15 -0.88 13.20 19.86
N SER A 16 -0.81 12.27 18.93
CA SER A 16 -0.18 12.49 17.63
C SER A 16 -0.82 13.71 16.96
N MET A 17 -0.02 14.70 16.59
CA MET A 17 -0.46 15.87 15.83
C MET A 17 -0.81 15.51 14.37
N PHE A 18 -0.82 14.24 14.04
CA PHE A 18 -1.04 13.71 12.70
C PHE A 18 -2.25 12.80 12.67
N SER A 19 -3.06 12.96 11.63
CA SER A 19 -4.12 12.02 11.30
C SER A 19 -3.98 11.52 9.86
N ILE A 20 -4.38 10.27 9.62
CA ILE A 20 -4.36 9.66 8.29
C ILE A 20 -5.77 9.23 7.89
N ARG A 21 -6.17 9.50 6.66
CA ARG A 21 -7.51 9.19 6.14
C ARG A 21 -7.43 8.63 4.73
N ALA A 22 -8.30 7.67 4.46
CA ALA A 22 -8.56 7.19 3.11
C ALA A 22 -9.55 8.13 2.42
N ILE A 23 -9.20 8.62 1.24
CA ILE A 23 -10.10 9.31 0.31
C ILE A 23 -10.45 8.30 -0.78
N PRO A 24 -11.69 7.77 -0.83
CA PRO A 24 -12.09 6.83 -1.88
C PRO A 24 -12.03 7.48 -3.26
N ALA A 25 -11.49 6.77 -4.22
CA ALA A 25 -11.38 7.18 -5.60
C ALA A 25 -11.67 5.99 -6.54
N PHE A 26 -12.12 6.25 -7.75
CA PHE A 26 -12.52 5.22 -8.71
C PHE A 26 -13.51 4.20 -8.11
N ASN A 27 -13.26 2.89 -8.29
CA ASN A 27 -14.09 1.82 -7.74
C ASN A 27 -13.52 1.21 -6.46
N ASP A 28 -12.18 1.19 -6.32
CA ASP A 28 -11.47 0.47 -5.27
C ASP A 28 -10.18 1.14 -4.81
N ASN A 29 -9.80 2.31 -5.37
CA ASN A 29 -8.60 3.04 -4.94
C ASN A 29 -8.83 3.80 -3.64
N TYR A 30 -7.78 3.89 -2.84
CA TYR A 30 -7.66 4.82 -1.73
C TYR A 30 -6.50 5.79 -1.99
N ILE A 31 -6.83 7.08 -2.04
CA ILE A 31 -5.84 8.16 -1.97
C ILE A 31 -5.63 8.45 -0.49
N TRP A 32 -4.39 8.35 0.00
CA TRP A 32 -4.12 8.58 1.40
C TRP A 32 -3.86 10.06 1.67
N CYS A 33 -4.54 10.63 2.66
CA CYS A 33 -4.32 11.98 3.16
C CYS A 33 -3.76 11.92 4.57
N LEU A 34 -2.52 12.34 4.74
CA LEU A 34 -1.91 12.57 6.03
C LEU A 34 -2.00 14.05 6.34
N SER A 35 -2.62 14.44 7.45
CA SER A 35 -2.76 15.82 7.88
C SER A 35 -2.05 16.10 9.19
N HIS A 36 -1.57 17.34 9.33
CA HIS A 36 -0.97 17.86 10.56
C HIS A 36 -1.94 18.86 11.21
N ASP A 37 -2.45 18.52 12.39
CA ASP A 37 -3.56 19.22 13.03
C ASP A 37 -3.28 20.71 13.29
N ASP A 38 -2.07 21.05 13.78
CA ASP A 38 -1.73 22.43 14.15
C ASP A 38 -1.46 23.34 12.94
N SER A 39 -0.96 22.79 11.82
CA SER A 39 -0.60 23.57 10.64
C SER A 39 -1.69 23.65 9.59
N GLY A 40 -2.70 22.77 9.64
CA GLY A 40 -3.69 22.60 8.58
C GLY A 40 -3.08 22.14 7.25
N ARG A 41 -1.87 21.58 7.28
CA ARG A 41 -1.18 21.06 6.08
C ARG A 41 -1.53 19.61 5.83
N ALA A 42 -1.54 19.22 4.57
CA ALA A 42 -1.83 17.86 4.12
C ALA A 42 -0.76 17.35 3.14
N LEU A 43 -0.36 16.10 3.35
CA LEU A 43 0.40 15.29 2.42
C LEU A 43 -0.55 14.28 1.78
N ILE A 44 -0.57 14.23 0.45
CA ILE A 44 -1.44 13.36 -0.34
C ILE A 44 -0.59 12.29 -1.02
N VAL A 45 -1.02 11.04 -0.96
CA VAL A 45 -0.32 9.91 -1.61
C VAL A 45 -1.15 9.36 -2.75
N ASP A 46 -0.54 9.24 -3.92
CA ASP A 46 -1.10 8.64 -5.13
C ASP A 46 -2.47 9.20 -5.54
N PRO A 47 -2.58 10.52 -5.77
CA PRO A 47 -3.86 11.13 -6.15
C PRO A 47 -4.23 10.83 -7.60
N GLY A 48 -4.80 9.65 -7.86
CA GLY A 48 -5.30 9.27 -9.19
C GLY A 48 -6.47 10.14 -9.68
N GLN A 49 -7.23 10.74 -8.75
CA GLN A 49 -8.31 11.69 -9.04
C GLN A 49 -8.18 12.93 -8.16
N ALA A 50 -8.25 14.12 -8.76
CA ALA A 50 -8.20 15.38 -8.02
C ALA A 50 -9.51 15.73 -7.32
N GLY A 51 -10.65 15.51 -7.96
CA GLY A 51 -11.95 15.91 -7.46
C GLY A 51 -12.26 15.48 -6.02
N PRO A 52 -12.14 14.17 -5.68
CA PRO A 52 -12.33 13.70 -4.30
C PRO A 52 -11.37 14.34 -3.30
N VAL A 53 -10.10 14.55 -3.69
CA VAL A 53 -9.08 15.19 -2.85
C VAL A 53 -9.42 16.65 -2.57
N LEU A 54 -9.74 17.41 -3.61
CA LEU A 54 -10.11 18.85 -3.49
C LEU A 54 -11.34 19.02 -2.61
N GLN A 55 -12.35 18.16 -2.76
CA GLN A 55 -13.53 18.19 -1.92
C GLN A 55 -13.18 17.89 -0.46
N TYR A 56 -12.41 16.83 -0.20
CA TYR A 56 -11.98 16.45 1.14
C TYR A 56 -11.18 17.57 1.82
N LEU A 57 -10.17 18.14 1.14
CA LEU A 57 -9.33 19.20 1.66
C LEU A 57 -10.17 20.46 2.01
N LYS A 58 -11.13 20.82 1.16
CA LYS A 58 -12.06 21.90 1.41
C LYS A 58 -12.92 21.66 2.65
N ASP A 59 -13.51 20.47 2.77
CA ASP A 59 -14.40 20.12 3.89
C ASP A 59 -13.65 20.07 5.23
N GLN A 60 -12.38 19.68 5.20
CA GLN A 60 -11.52 19.61 6.38
C GLN A 60 -10.71 20.89 6.62
N GLN A 61 -10.85 21.92 5.77
CA GLN A 61 -10.09 23.19 5.84
C GLN A 61 -8.56 22.94 5.80
N LEU A 62 -8.12 21.99 4.99
CA LEU A 62 -6.72 21.61 4.81
C LEU A 62 -6.15 22.21 3.53
N THR A 63 -4.82 22.40 3.50
CA THR A 63 -4.06 22.81 2.32
C THR A 63 -3.02 21.74 1.99
N ALA A 64 -3.08 21.17 0.79
CA ALA A 64 -2.03 20.28 0.32
C ALA A 64 -0.74 21.05 0.05
N ASP A 65 0.35 20.63 0.65
CA ASP A 65 1.69 21.16 0.40
C ASP A 65 2.67 20.10 -0.13
N THR A 66 2.29 18.82 -0.06
CA THR A 66 3.11 17.72 -0.52
C THR A 66 2.24 16.64 -1.16
N ILE A 67 2.69 16.13 -2.31
CA ILE A 67 2.17 14.93 -2.96
C ILE A 67 3.30 13.92 -3.04
N LEU A 68 3.03 12.67 -2.63
CA LEU A 68 3.92 11.54 -2.84
C LEU A 68 3.34 10.65 -3.94
N VAL A 69 4.17 10.31 -4.93
CA VAL A 69 3.84 9.38 -6.01
C VAL A 69 4.68 8.14 -5.84
N THR A 70 4.05 6.96 -5.78
CA THR A 70 4.76 5.68 -5.66
C THR A 70 5.24 5.15 -7.01
N HIS A 71 4.43 5.29 -8.05
CA HIS A 71 4.74 4.85 -9.42
C HIS A 71 3.87 5.57 -10.46
N HIS A 72 4.10 5.30 -11.73
CA HIS A 72 3.58 6.12 -12.84
C HIS A 72 2.16 5.81 -13.31
N HIS A 73 1.47 4.79 -12.81
CA HIS A 73 0.16 4.41 -13.33
C HIS A 73 -0.87 5.55 -13.20
N PRO A 74 -1.81 5.68 -14.16
CA PRO A 74 -2.72 6.81 -14.21
C PRO A 74 -3.67 6.91 -13.00
N ASP A 75 -4.02 5.79 -12.39
CA ASP A 75 -4.87 5.73 -11.20
C ASP A 75 -4.12 6.14 -9.91
N HIS A 76 -2.80 6.42 -9.99
CA HIS A 76 -1.98 7.02 -8.94
C HIS A 76 -1.55 8.45 -9.26
N THR A 77 -1.55 8.85 -10.54
CA THR A 77 -1.00 10.12 -10.99
C THR A 77 -1.99 11.03 -11.69
N GLY A 78 -3.16 10.52 -12.10
CA GLY A 78 -4.10 11.23 -12.97
C GLY A 78 -4.64 12.56 -12.41
N GLY A 79 -4.72 12.68 -11.07
CA GLY A 79 -5.18 13.91 -10.40
C GLY A 79 -4.07 14.93 -10.11
N VAL A 80 -2.79 14.57 -10.27
CA VAL A 80 -1.65 15.40 -9.86
C VAL A 80 -1.67 16.77 -10.54
N GLY A 81 -1.87 16.83 -11.85
CA GLY A 81 -1.84 18.11 -12.59
C GLY A 81 -2.94 19.09 -12.18
N GLU A 82 -4.14 18.61 -11.84
CA GLU A 82 -5.22 19.46 -11.36
C GLU A 82 -4.95 19.93 -9.91
N LEU A 83 -4.36 19.08 -9.08
CA LEU A 83 -3.94 19.45 -7.73
C LEU A 83 -2.80 20.48 -7.74
N GLU A 84 -1.84 20.37 -8.67
CA GLU A 84 -0.78 21.36 -8.86
C GLU A 84 -1.37 22.73 -9.26
N GLN A 85 -2.38 22.75 -10.12
CA GLN A 85 -3.08 24.00 -10.48
C GLN A 85 -3.81 24.62 -9.28
N ALA A 86 -4.43 23.80 -8.42
CA ALA A 86 -5.14 24.27 -7.22
C ALA A 86 -4.18 24.72 -6.11
N PHE A 87 -3.00 24.11 -6.03
CA PHE A 87 -1.95 24.38 -5.04
C PHE A 87 -0.60 24.58 -5.73
N PRO A 88 -0.33 25.79 -6.31
CA PRO A 88 0.84 26.02 -7.16
C PRO A 88 2.21 25.78 -6.48
N ASP A 89 2.26 25.88 -5.15
CA ASP A 89 3.47 25.66 -4.35
C ASP A 89 3.60 24.20 -3.85
N VAL A 90 2.73 23.29 -4.31
CA VAL A 90 2.75 21.88 -3.86
C VAL A 90 4.03 21.18 -4.33
N ARG A 91 4.69 20.50 -3.40
CA ARG A 91 5.85 19.68 -3.69
C ARG A 91 5.40 18.30 -4.15
N ILE A 92 5.64 17.97 -5.41
CA ILE A 92 5.29 16.68 -6.01
C ILE A 92 6.54 15.80 -6.01
N THR A 93 6.61 14.87 -5.07
CA THR A 93 7.74 13.95 -4.88
C THR A 93 7.43 12.60 -5.51
N GLY A 94 8.35 12.06 -6.28
CA GLY A 94 8.17 10.76 -6.93
C GLY A 94 9.48 10.17 -7.46
N PRO A 95 9.43 8.92 -7.98
CA PRO A 95 10.61 8.16 -8.35
C PRO A 95 11.39 8.77 -9.52
N ALA A 96 12.72 8.66 -9.45
CA ALA A 96 13.60 8.91 -10.57
C ALA A 96 13.28 7.93 -11.72
N ASN A 97 13.50 8.36 -12.96
CA ASN A 97 13.28 7.56 -14.17
C ASN A 97 11.82 7.13 -14.40
N SER A 98 10.85 7.76 -13.71
CA SER A 98 9.43 7.50 -13.93
C SER A 98 8.99 7.95 -15.33
N PRO A 99 8.12 7.17 -16.01
CA PRO A 99 7.39 7.64 -17.19
C PRO A 99 6.51 8.86 -16.91
N PHE A 100 5.99 9.01 -15.71
CA PHE A 100 5.22 10.17 -15.27
C PHE A 100 6.12 11.41 -15.11
N LYS A 101 5.78 12.52 -15.77
CA LYS A 101 6.61 13.74 -15.82
C LYS A 101 6.11 14.89 -14.93
N GLY A 102 5.05 14.66 -14.14
CA GLY A 102 4.52 15.66 -13.23
C GLY A 102 5.25 15.79 -11.89
N VAL A 103 6.36 15.09 -11.69
CA VAL A 103 7.20 15.18 -10.49
C VAL A 103 8.09 16.44 -10.58
N ASN A 104 8.02 17.31 -9.56
CA ASN A 104 8.89 18.49 -9.42
C ASN A 104 9.99 18.29 -8.36
N HIS A 105 9.94 17.21 -7.60
CA HIS A 105 10.97 16.79 -6.65
C HIS A 105 11.26 15.29 -6.79
N VAL A 106 12.31 14.98 -7.54
CA VAL A 106 12.74 13.61 -7.82
C VAL A 106 13.47 13.02 -6.62
N VAL A 107 13.16 11.76 -6.29
CA VAL A 107 13.84 10.99 -5.24
C VAL A 107 14.36 9.65 -5.76
N HIS A 108 15.41 9.17 -5.09
CA HIS A 108 16.06 7.90 -5.37
C HIS A 108 15.91 6.95 -4.16
N PRO A 109 16.05 5.65 -4.34
CA PRO A 109 16.10 4.72 -3.23
C PRO A 109 17.19 5.09 -2.22
N GLY A 110 16.84 5.15 -0.94
CA GLY A 110 17.72 5.58 0.15
C GLY A 110 17.66 7.07 0.47
N ASP A 111 16.97 7.88 -0.34
CA ASP A 111 16.70 9.27 0.00
C ASP A 111 15.65 9.36 1.12
N GLU A 112 15.60 10.52 1.76
CA GLU A 112 14.62 10.87 2.78
C GLU A 112 13.70 11.98 2.30
N VAL A 113 12.41 11.86 2.56
CA VAL A 113 11.43 12.93 2.38
C VAL A 113 10.98 13.42 3.75
N VAL A 114 11.28 14.69 4.06
CA VAL A 114 10.86 15.29 5.33
C VAL A 114 9.60 16.12 5.12
N TRP A 115 8.57 15.85 5.93
CA TRP A 115 7.31 16.59 5.96
C TRP A 115 6.83 16.81 7.39
N GLN A 116 6.63 18.05 7.80
CA GLN A 116 6.15 18.46 9.14
C GLN A 116 6.89 17.74 10.31
N GLY A 117 8.19 17.49 10.14
CA GLY A 117 9.02 16.80 11.15
C GLY A 117 8.96 15.26 11.07
N LEU A 118 8.15 14.68 10.20
CA LEU A 118 8.22 13.27 9.87
C LEU A 118 9.27 13.03 8.78
N THR A 119 10.00 11.94 8.89
CA THR A 119 10.97 11.50 7.88
C THR A 119 10.48 10.21 7.25
N PHE A 120 10.31 10.21 5.93
CA PHE A 120 9.96 9.04 5.13
C PHE A 120 11.19 8.55 4.37
N ASN A 121 11.60 7.32 4.61
CA ASN A 121 12.65 6.64 3.86
C ASN A 121 12.09 6.13 2.52
N VAL A 122 12.78 6.41 1.43
CA VAL A 122 12.40 5.98 0.08
C VAL A 122 12.99 4.61 -0.20
N MET A 123 12.15 3.62 -0.49
CA MET A 123 12.53 2.24 -0.75
C MET A 123 12.22 1.87 -2.19
N ALA A 124 13.19 1.31 -2.95
CA ALA A 124 12.88 0.72 -4.25
C ALA A 124 12.14 -0.59 -4.08
N VAL A 125 11.00 -0.73 -4.74
CA VAL A 125 10.17 -1.94 -4.70
C VAL A 125 9.67 -2.31 -6.11
N PRO A 126 10.59 -2.49 -7.09
CA PRO A 126 10.22 -2.82 -8.45
C PRO A 126 9.57 -4.21 -8.55
N GLY A 127 8.66 -4.34 -9.51
CA GLY A 127 7.92 -5.59 -9.77
C GLY A 127 6.61 -5.32 -10.47
N HIS A 128 5.71 -4.59 -9.83
CA HIS A 128 4.47 -4.10 -10.44
C HIS A 128 4.80 -3.17 -11.63
N THR A 129 5.56 -2.12 -11.36
CA THR A 129 6.28 -1.33 -12.36
C THR A 129 7.77 -1.30 -12.02
N LEU A 130 8.63 -0.85 -12.95
CA LEU A 130 10.06 -0.76 -12.73
C LEU A 130 10.47 0.47 -11.92
N ASP A 131 9.66 1.54 -11.96
CA ASP A 131 9.89 2.78 -11.23
C ASP A 131 9.31 2.78 -9.81
N HIS A 132 8.65 1.69 -9.38
CA HIS A 132 7.92 1.67 -8.13
C HIS A 132 8.80 1.87 -6.90
N ILE A 133 8.40 2.84 -6.06
CA ILE A 133 8.98 3.11 -4.75
C ILE A 133 7.90 3.02 -3.66
N ALA A 134 8.32 2.72 -2.45
CA ALA A 134 7.51 2.80 -1.25
C ALA A 134 8.08 3.86 -0.30
N TYR A 135 7.23 4.42 0.57
CA TYR A 135 7.64 5.39 1.58
C TYR A 135 7.39 4.81 2.96
N PHE A 136 8.47 4.65 3.73
CA PHE A 136 8.42 4.11 5.09
C PHE A 136 8.83 5.18 6.10
N THR A 137 8.11 5.28 7.22
CA THR A 137 8.52 6.07 8.38
C THR A 137 8.42 5.26 9.67
N ASP A 138 9.47 5.34 10.48
CA ASP A 138 9.49 4.83 11.86
C ASP A 138 8.91 5.83 12.87
N ASN A 139 8.61 7.05 12.44
CA ASN A 139 7.88 8.00 13.25
C ASN A 139 6.49 7.45 13.55
N LEU A 140 6.11 7.45 14.84
CA LEU A 140 4.86 6.82 15.25
C LEU A 140 3.66 7.71 14.90
N ILE A 141 2.92 7.32 13.88
CA ILE A 141 1.64 7.93 13.52
C ILE A 141 0.54 7.01 14.04
N SER A 142 -0.33 7.55 14.89
CA SER A 142 -1.33 6.73 15.62
C SER A 142 -0.70 5.57 16.42
N GLY A 143 0.54 5.78 16.92
CA GLY A 143 1.24 4.85 17.79
C GLY A 143 2.03 3.73 17.11
N ARG A 144 2.23 3.78 15.80
CA ARG A 144 2.98 2.76 15.04
C ARG A 144 3.70 3.33 13.82
N PRO A 145 4.76 2.66 13.33
CA PRO A 145 5.38 2.94 12.03
C PRO A 145 4.39 2.81 10.88
N LEU A 146 4.68 3.45 9.75
CA LEU A 146 3.79 3.50 8.61
C LEU A 146 4.56 3.20 7.31
N LEU A 147 3.93 2.44 6.41
CA LEU A 147 4.38 2.15 5.06
C LEU A 147 3.30 2.51 4.04
N PHE A 148 3.59 3.44 3.13
CA PHE A 148 2.83 3.59 1.90
C PHE A 148 3.41 2.64 0.85
N ALA A 149 2.70 1.56 0.58
CA ALA A 149 3.19 0.45 -0.25
C ALA A 149 2.80 0.56 -1.72
N GLY A 150 1.94 1.53 -2.08
CA GLY A 150 1.36 1.62 -3.43
C GLY A 150 0.77 0.29 -3.87
N ASP A 151 1.25 -0.21 -5.02
CA ASP A 151 0.81 -1.46 -5.64
C ASP A 151 1.84 -2.59 -5.52
N THR A 152 2.74 -2.53 -4.54
CA THR A 152 3.69 -3.63 -4.28
C THR A 152 3.11 -4.65 -3.32
N LEU A 153 2.68 -4.22 -2.12
CA LEU A 153 2.11 -5.09 -1.08
C LEU A 153 0.65 -4.68 -0.82
N PHE A 154 -0.26 -5.63 -0.99
CA PHE A 154 -1.68 -5.50 -0.67
C PHE A 154 -2.05 -6.36 0.54
N ALA A 155 -3.18 -6.03 1.17
CA ALA A 155 -3.75 -6.89 2.20
C ALA A 155 -3.98 -8.30 1.61
N CYS A 156 -3.26 -9.28 2.18
CA CYS A 156 -3.27 -10.69 1.76
C CYS A 156 -2.92 -10.91 0.27
N GLY A 157 -2.13 -10.01 -0.35
CA GLY A 157 -1.79 -10.06 -1.77
C GLY A 157 -0.55 -9.24 -2.14
N CYS A 158 -0.26 -9.20 -3.42
CA CYS A 158 0.74 -8.32 -4.01
C CYS A 158 0.30 -7.86 -5.40
N GLY A 159 0.97 -6.83 -5.92
CA GLY A 159 0.72 -6.29 -7.26
C GLY A 159 0.93 -7.30 -8.39
N ARG A 160 0.16 -7.13 -9.48
CA ARG A 160 0.41 -7.85 -10.73
C ARG A 160 1.72 -7.36 -11.34
N LEU A 161 2.42 -8.25 -12.03
CA LEU A 161 3.68 -7.95 -12.71
C LEU A 161 3.38 -7.42 -14.12
N PHE A 162 3.37 -6.10 -14.30
CA PHE A 162 3.20 -5.50 -15.63
C PHE A 162 4.54 -5.29 -16.34
N GLU A 163 5.57 -4.92 -15.59
CA GLU A 163 6.88 -4.56 -16.16
C GLU A 163 8.03 -5.39 -15.56
N GLY A 164 7.97 -5.68 -14.28
CA GLY A 164 9.02 -6.40 -13.57
C GLY A 164 8.86 -7.91 -13.64
N SER A 165 9.85 -8.62 -13.09
CA SER A 165 9.86 -10.08 -12.97
C SER A 165 9.39 -10.52 -11.58
N ALA A 166 9.00 -11.82 -11.47
CA ALA A 166 8.66 -12.42 -10.19
C ALA A 166 9.84 -12.37 -9.20
N GLU A 167 11.06 -12.52 -9.68
CA GLU A 167 12.27 -12.41 -8.86
C GLU A 167 12.48 -10.98 -8.32
N GLN A 168 12.18 -9.95 -9.13
CA GLN A 168 12.26 -8.56 -8.67
C GLN A 168 11.21 -8.29 -7.60
N MET A 169 9.95 -8.67 -7.83
CA MET A 169 8.86 -8.50 -6.84
C MET A 169 9.14 -9.27 -5.55
N HIS A 170 9.63 -10.50 -5.65
CA HIS A 170 10.04 -11.28 -4.49
C HIS A 170 11.09 -10.53 -3.65
N ARG A 171 12.14 -10.00 -4.28
CA ARG A 171 13.15 -9.19 -3.56
C ARG A 171 12.55 -7.93 -2.94
N SER A 172 11.66 -7.25 -3.63
CA SER A 172 10.95 -6.07 -3.11
C SER A 172 10.13 -6.43 -1.87
N LEU A 173 9.35 -7.50 -1.94
CA LEU A 173 8.55 -7.97 -0.80
C LEU A 173 9.44 -8.49 0.34
N ALA A 174 10.56 -9.16 0.04
CA ALA A 174 11.53 -9.57 1.06
C ALA A 174 12.10 -8.37 1.82
N THR A 175 12.40 -7.26 1.12
CA THR A 175 12.85 -6.02 1.77
C THR A 175 11.76 -5.42 2.66
N LEU A 176 10.51 -5.38 2.21
CA LEU A 176 9.39 -4.89 3.04
C LEU A 176 9.12 -5.80 4.24
N ARG A 177 9.33 -7.12 4.09
CA ARG A 177 9.14 -8.11 5.16
C ARG A 177 10.08 -7.90 6.35
N GLU A 178 11.23 -7.24 6.15
CA GLU A 178 12.20 -6.95 7.22
C GLU A 178 11.82 -5.72 8.09
N LEU A 179 10.80 -4.95 7.69
CA LEU A 179 10.31 -3.82 8.48
C LEU A 179 9.69 -4.30 9.80
N PRO A 180 9.56 -3.41 10.82
CA PRO A 180 8.94 -3.75 12.10
C PRO A 180 7.53 -4.32 11.94
N GLU A 181 7.20 -5.33 12.72
CA GLU A 181 5.93 -6.06 12.61
C GLU A 181 4.70 -5.22 12.87
N GLU A 182 4.82 -4.21 13.72
CA GLU A 182 3.77 -3.25 14.03
C GLU A 182 3.50 -2.22 12.93
N THR A 183 4.32 -2.20 11.85
CA THR A 183 4.16 -1.26 10.74
C THR A 183 2.78 -1.38 10.12
N ALA A 184 2.04 -0.27 10.09
CA ALA A 184 0.77 -0.17 9.39
C ALA A 184 1.00 -0.06 7.88
N VAL A 185 0.40 -0.96 7.10
CA VAL A 185 0.57 -1.06 5.65
C VAL A 185 -0.60 -0.38 4.95
N TYR A 186 -0.32 0.74 4.32
CA TYR A 186 -1.27 1.53 3.54
C TYR A 186 -1.03 1.28 2.06
N CYS A 187 -1.76 0.34 1.48
CA CYS A 187 -1.77 0.09 0.03
C CYS A 187 -2.84 0.91 -0.67
N ALA A 188 -2.80 0.94 -2.02
CA ALA A 188 -3.66 1.84 -2.78
C ALA A 188 -5.05 1.28 -3.12
N HIS A 189 -5.28 -0.04 -2.96
CA HIS A 189 -6.52 -0.69 -3.43
C HIS A 189 -7.21 -1.56 -2.38
N GLU A 190 -8.54 -1.56 -2.41
CA GLU A 190 -9.41 -2.42 -1.61
C GLU A 190 -9.58 -3.81 -2.27
N TYR A 191 -8.47 -4.54 -2.41
CA TYR A 191 -8.46 -5.88 -3.03
C TYR A 191 -8.55 -7.04 -2.03
N THR A 192 -8.70 -6.75 -0.75
CA THR A 192 -8.56 -7.72 0.35
C THR A 192 -9.44 -8.95 0.18
N LEU A 193 -10.75 -8.79 -0.07
CA LEU A 193 -11.65 -9.93 -0.23
C LEU A 193 -11.32 -10.76 -1.50
N ALA A 194 -10.86 -10.11 -2.57
CA ALA A 194 -10.42 -10.82 -3.78
C ALA A 194 -9.12 -11.59 -3.55
N ASN A 195 -8.20 -11.03 -2.78
CA ASN A 195 -6.97 -11.68 -2.39
C ASN A 195 -7.22 -12.85 -1.44
N LEU A 196 -8.09 -12.67 -0.45
CA LEU A 196 -8.49 -13.73 0.49
C LEU A 196 -9.15 -14.93 -0.21
N ARG A 197 -10.03 -14.70 -1.19
CA ARG A 197 -10.59 -15.81 -1.99
C ARG A 197 -9.50 -16.66 -2.63
N PHE A 198 -8.46 -16.03 -3.19
CA PHE A 198 -7.32 -16.74 -3.73
C PHE A 198 -6.52 -17.46 -2.64
N ALA A 199 -6.12 -16.76 -1.58
CA ALA A 199 -5.34 -17.33 -0.49
C ALA A 199 -6.03 -18.54 0.15
N ARG A 200 -7.35 -18.46 0.35
CA ARG A 200 -8.20 -19.55 0.85
C ARG A 200 -8.30 -20.74 -0.11
N SER A 201 -8.28 -20.49 -1.42
CA SER A 201 -8.25 -21.60 -2.41
C SER A 201 -6.93 -22.36 -2.38
N TRP A 202 -5.83 -21.70 -2.02
CA TRP A 202 -4.50 -22.30 -1.89
C TRP A 202 -4.30 -22.95 -0.52
N LEU A 203 -4.82 -22.36 0.54
CA LEU A 203 -4.65 -22.76 1.93
C LEU A 203 -6.02 -22.93 2.60
N PRO A 204 -6.85 -23.92 2.18
CA PRO A 204 -8.23 -24.07 2.63
C PRO A 204 -8.35 -24.35 4.13
N ASP A 205 -7.34 -24.96 4.73
CA ASP A 205 -7.32 -25.35 6.14
C ASP A 205 -6.66 -24.30 7.04
N ASP A 206 -6.23 -23.16 6.49
CA ASP A 206 -5.63 -22.06 7.26
C ASP A 206 -6.74 -21.27 8.00
N GLU A 207 -6.77 -21.47 9.31
CA GLU A 207 -7.76 -20.88 10.22
C GLU A 207 -7.64 -19.37 10.28
N GLY A 208 -6.40 -18.85 10.32
CA GLY A 208 -6.15 -17.41 10.36
C GLY A 208 -6.70 -16.70 9.12
N LEU A 209 -6.54 -17.30 7.93
CA LEU A 209 -7.14 -16.77 6.70
C LEU A 209 -8.67 -16.76 6.76
N ARG A 210 -9.28 -17.79 7.37
CA ARG A 210 -10.74 -17.86 7.52
C ARG A 210 -11.26 -16.75 8.45
N GLU A 211 -10.61 -16.56 9.58
CA GLU A 211 -10.99 -15.54 10.56
C GLU A 211 -10.80 -14.13 9.98
N PHE A 212 -9.70 -13.91 9.27
CA PHE A 212 -9.45 -12.64 8.61
C PHE A 212 -10.48 -12.34 7.51
N GLU A 213 -10.84 -13.33 6.70
CA GLU A 213 -11.89 -13.19 5.67
C GLU A 213 -13.23 -12.77 6.29
N GLN A 214 -13.66 -13.44 7.39
CA GLN A 214 -14.90 -13.11 8.09
C GLN A 214 -14.87 -11.68 8.64
N ARG A 215 -13.76 -11.26 9.24
CA ARG A 215 -13.58 -9.88 9.72
C ARG A 215 -13.68 -8.86 8.58
N CYS A 216 -12.99 -9.11 7.48
CA CYS A 216 -13.03 -8.22 6.32
C CYS A 216 -14.42 -8.16 5.68
N GLN A 217 -15.15 -9.27 5.59
CA GLN A 217 -16.53 -9.30 5.11
C GLN A 217 -17.43 -8.40 5.97
N GLN A 218 -17.36 -8.54 7.30
CA GLN A 218 -18.14 -7.70 8.23
C GLN A 218 -17.78 -6.20 8.09
N MET A 219 -16.51 -5.88 7.88
CA MET A 219 -16.10 -4.49 7.63
C MET A 219 -16.69 -3.97 6.31
N ARG A 220 -16.62 -4.76 5.23
CA ARG A 220 -17.15 -4.34 3.92
C ARG A 220 -18.68 -4.28 3.87
N GLU A 221 -19.39 -5.09 4.65
CA GLU A 221 -20.86 -4.98 4.84
C GLU A 221 -21.28 -3.65 5.48
N GLN A 222 -20.36 -3.01 6.21
CA GLN A 222 -20.53 -1.70 6.83
C GLN A 222 -19.88 -0.57 6.03
N ASP A 223 -19.45 -0.83 4.80
CA ASP A 223 -18.68 0.07 3.94
C ASP A 223 -17.35 0.55 4.57
N LEU A 224 -16.82 -0.14 5.57
CA LEU A 224 -15.54 0.18 6.19
C LEU A 224 -14.36 -0.36 5.34
N PRO A 225 -13.24 0.38 5.22
CA PRO A 225 -12.04 -0.12 4.57
C PRO A 225 -11.44 -1.27 5.37
N THR A 226 -10.85 -2.27 4.68
CA THR A 226 -10.14 -3.38 5.33
C THR A 226 -8.66 -3.08 5.57
N ILE A 227 -8.18 -1.95 5.09
CA ILE A 227 -6.81 -1.45 5.23
C ILE A 227 -6.78 -0.14 6.05
N PRO A 228 -5.71 0.13 6.80
CA PRO A 228 -4.44 -0.59 6.81
C PRO A 228 -4.49 -1.92 7.55
N THR A 229 -3.68 -2.89 7.09
CA THR A 229 -3.27 -4.05 7.87
C THR A 229 -1.99 -3.76 8.64
N THR A 230 -1.45 -4.75 9.35
CA THR A 230 -0.10 -4.66 9.91
C THR A 230 0.83 -5.63 9.21
N LEU A 231 2.13 -5.33 9.22
CA LEU A 231 3.10 -6.24 8.63
C LEU A 231 3.12 -7.61 9.34
N ALA A 232 2.81 -7.66 10.64
CA ALA A 232 2.61 -8.92 11.38
C ALA A 232 1.46 -9.75 10.78
N GLU A 233 0.31 -9.12 10.47
CA GLU A 233 -0.80 -9.80 9.81
C GLU A 233 -0.43 -10.28 8.41
N GLU A 234 0.27 -9.45 7.63
CA GLU A 234 0.72 -9.83 6.30
C GLU A 234 1.71 -10.99 6.34
N LYS A 235 2.69 -10.98 7.25
CA LYS A 235 3.63 -12.10 7.45
C LYS A 235 2.92 -13.40 7.85
N ALA A 236 1.85 -13.30 8.65
CA ALA A 236 1.11 -14.46 9.13
C ALA A 236 0.14 -15.04 8.09
N LEU A 237 -0.43 -14.21 7.21
CA LEU A 237 -1.59 -14.57 6.40
C LEU A 237 -1.34 -14.49 4.89
N ASN A 238 -0.51 -13.53 4.44
CA ASN A 238 -0.32 -13.27 3.02
C ASN A 238 0.56 -14.34 2.36
N PRO A 239 0.05 -15.17 1.43
CA PRO A 239 0.84 -16.21 0.79
C PRO A 239 2.04 -15.65 0.03
N PHE A 240 2.00 -14.39 -0.41
CA PHE A 240 3.09 -13.72 -1.10
C PHE A 240 4.23 -13.25 -0.17
N LEU A 241 4.05 -13.33 1.16
CA LEU A 241 5.09 -13.13 2.16
C LEU A 241 5.48 -14.44 2.89
N ARG A 242 4.85 -15.56 2.53
CA ARG A 242 5.01 -16.88 3.19
C ARG A 242 5.65 -17.91 2.25
N TRP A 243 6.48 -17.48 1.31
CA TRP A 243 7.16 -18.39 0.36
C TRP A 243 8.05 -19.44 1.03
N ASP A 244 8.49 -19.23 2.27
CA ASP A 244 9.27 -20.13 3.13
C ASP A 244 8.41 -20.94 4.13
N ASP A 245 7.09 -20.75 4.15
CA ASP A 245 6.16 -21.54 4.96
C ASP A 245 5.95 -22.93 4.35
N PRO A 246 6.10 -24.02 5.11
CA PRO A 246 5.97 -25.37 4.59
C PRO A 246 4.63 -25.67 3.91
N ALA A 247 3.51 -25.11 4.40
CA ALA A 247 2.19 -25.31 3.81
C ALA A 247 2.09 -24.61 2.45
N VAL A 248 2.55 -23.36 2.37
CA VAL A 248 2.59 -22.59 1.12
C VAL A 248 3.52 -23.26 0.11
N MET A 249 4.73 -23.66 0.53
CA MET A 249 5.69 -24.36 -0.32
C MET A 249 5.12 -25.68 -0.89
N ALA A 250 4.39 -26.45 -0.07
CA ALA A 250 3.80 -27.72 -0.52
C ALA A 250 2.76 -27.50 -1.63
N VAL A 251 1.91 -26.48 -1.50
CA VAL A 251 0.91 -26.12 -2.52
C VAL A 251 1.60 -25.57 -3.78
N ALA A 252 2.57 -24.65 -3.61
CA ALA A 252 3.30 -24.06 -4.72
C ALA A 252 4.07 -25.12 -5.54
N ARG A 253 4.71 -26.08 -4.85
CA ARG A 253 5.42 -27.20 -5.53
C ARG A 253 4.49 -28.12 -6.31
N ARG A 254 3.32 -28.45 -5.74
CA ARG A 254 2.30 -29.23 -6.45
C ARG A 254 1.81 -28.48 -7.68
N TYR A 255 1.43 -27.22 -7.52
CA TYR A 255 0.98 -26.35 -8.60
C TYR A 255 2.05 -26.20 -9.69
N GLY A 256 3.32 -25.98 -9.30
CA GLY A 256 4.44 -25.86 -10.22
C GLY A 256 4.66 -27.15 -11.03
N ALA A 257 4.57 -28.33 -10.39
CA ALA A 257 4.68 -29.62 -11.09
C ALA A 257 3.56 -29.81 -12.13
N GLU A 258 2.33 -29.38 -11.82
CA GLU A 258 1.19 -29.47 -12.74
C GLU A 258 1.29 -28.48 -13.94
N HIS A 259 2.00 -27.36 -13.75
CA HIS A 259 2.09 -26.29 -14.76
C HIS A 259 3.49 -26.14 -15.36
N GLY A 260 4.43 -27.03 -15.03
CA GLY A 260 5.80 -27.01 -15.56
C GLY A 260 6.63 -25.82 -15.11
N LEU A 261 6.34 -25.27 -13.90
CA LEU A 261 7.06 -24.13 -13.33
C LEU A 261 8.21 -24.58 -12.43
N PRO A 262 9.34 -23.85 -12.38
CA PRO A 262 10.40 -24.10 -11.40
C PRO A 262 9.88 -23.83 -9.97
N VAL A 263 10.35 -24.60 -8.99
CA VAL A 263 9.97 -24.49 -7.57
C VAL A 263 11.15 -24.82 -6.64
N ALA A 264 12.36 -24.48 -7.07
CA ALA A 264 13.60 -24.82 -6.36
C ALA A 264 14.03 -23.75 -5.34
N SER A 265 13.75 -22.49 -5.62
CA SER A 265 14.10 -21.34 -4.78
C SER A 265 12.85 -20.64 -4.23
N ASP A 266 13.03 -19.77 -3.23
CA ASP A 266 11.95 -18.94 -2.68
C ASP A 266 11.32 -18.04 -3.78
N ALA A 267 12.13 -17.51 -4.68
CA ALA A 267 11.64 -16.74 -5.82
C ALA A 267 10.80 -17.58 -6.78
N ASP A 268 11.15 -18.86 -6.99
CA ASP A 268 10.34 -19.79 -7.78
C ASP A 268 9.00 -20.11 -7.09
N ILE A 269 9.04 -20.31 -5.77
CA ILE A 269 7.82 -20.51 -4.96
C ILE A 269 6.91 -19.28 -5.11
N PHE A 270 7.44 -18.08 -4.91
CA PHE A 270 6.71 -16.83 -5.14
C PHE A 270 6.15 -16.74 -6.56
N ALA A 271 6.95 -17.08 -7.57
CA ALA A 271 6.52 -17.06 -8.97
C ALA A 271 5.36 -18.01 -9.24
N ALA A 272 5.38 -19.21 -8.64
CA ALA A 272 4.29 -20.18 -8.74
C ALA A 272 2.99 -19.64 -8.09
N ILE A 273 3.09 -18.97 -6.92
CA ILE A 273 1.95 -18.34 -6.25
C ILE A 273 1.39 -17.22 -7.15
N ARG A 274 2.25 -16.35 -7.71
CA ARG A 274 1.83 -15.23 -8.57
C ARG A 274 1.16 -15.74 -9.85
N HIS A 275 1.75 -16.77 -10.50
CA HIS A 275 1.15 -17.41 -11.65
C HIS A 275 -0.23 -18.02 -11.31
N GLY A 276 -0.34 -18.67 -10.15
CA GLY A 276 -1.62 -19.19 -9.67
C GLY A 276 -2.67 -18.09 -9.48
N LYS A 277 -2.29 -16.95 -8.92
CA LYS A 277 -3.20 -15.80 -8.75
C LYS A 277 -3.59 -15.16 -10.08
N ASP A 278 -2.70 -15.11 -11.06
CA ASP A 278 -2.99 -14.53 -12.38
C ASP A 278 -3.95 -15.40 -13.22
N ASN A 279 -4.07 -16.69 -12.87
CA ASN A 279 -4.95 -17.65 -13.53
C ASN A 279 -6.16 -18.08 -12.67
N PHE A 280 -6.38 -17.43 -11.53
CA PHE A 280 -7.51 -17.64 -10.61
C PHE A 280 -8.70 -16.74 -11.02
#